data_fa4ee29a5da949a7259d872bfb4d5a4c
#
_entry.id   fa4ee29a5da949a7259d872bfb4d5a4c
#
_cell.length_a   1.000
_cell.length_b   1.000
_cell.length_c   1.000
_cell.angle_alpha   90.00
_cell.angle_beta   90.00
_cell.angle_gamma   90.00
#
_symmetry.space_group_name_H-M   'P 1'
#
loop_
_entity.id
_entity.type
_entity.pdbx_description
1 polymer ?
#
loop_
_entity_poly.entity_id
_entity_poly.type
_entity_poly.pdbx_seq_one_letter_code
_entity_poly.pdbx_strand_id
1 'polypeptide(L)'
;MLGDMYGGIETGGTKTVCAVGADGVVTLRAQFPTGDDPQVLVDRCAEFFAGNPVPVVGVATFGPCDPDPGSATYGHILSTPKPGWAGVDLLGMLAARIDASLVLTTDVNAAALGEQRYGAGQGLTDIVYITIGTGIGGGALVDGRILHGAQHPEMGHMFVGVDVGGGICPYHGNCLEGLASGPAMAAREGRPGQTIDDDDPAWETQARIVAAGLHNIACVLSPQCIVVGGGVGSRDGLHRRLI
;
A
#
# COMPACT_ATOMS: atom_id res chain seq x y z
N MET A 1 14.97 -14.55 27.38
CA MET A 1 14.62 -13.15 27.11
C MET A 1 13.77 -13.19 25.85
N LEU A 2 12.49 -12.85 25.94
CA LEU A 2 11.71 -12.55 24.74
C LEU A 2 12.33 -11.28 24.16
N GLY A 3 13.00 -11.40 23.02
CA GLY A 3 13.45 -10.21 22.27
C GLY A 3 12.26 -9.29 22.04
N ASP A 4 12.52 -8.01 21.74
CA ASP A 4 11.49 -6.99 21.53
C ASP A 4 10.53 -7.43 20.43
N MET A 5 9.40 -8.02 20.84
CA MET A 5 8.33 -8.40 19.92
C MET A 5 7.52 -7.17 19.55
N TYR A 6 7.20 -7.03 18.30
CA TYR A 6 6.38 -5.95 17.74
C TYR A 6 5.15 -6.51 17.06
N GLY A 7 4.09 -5.73 17.07
CA GLY A 7 2.87 -6.02 16.32
C GLY A 7 2.80 -5.23 15.02
N GLY A 8 2.04 -5.76 14.07
CA GLY A 8 1.69 -5.08 12.83
C GLY A 8 0.23 -5.32 12.48
N ILE A 9 -0.45 -4.27 12.05
CA ILE A 9 -1.77 -4.32 11.41
C ILE A 9 -1.61 -3.73 10.02
N GLU A 10 -1.95 -4.49 8.99
CA GLU A 10 -2.07 -3.99 7.62
C GLU A 10 -3.53 -4.06 7.20
N THR A 11 -4.19 -2.92 7.03
CA THR A 11 -5.55 -2.85 6.52
C THR A 11 -5.53 -2.46 5.06
N GLY A 12 -5.80 -3.41 4.18
CA GLY A 12 -6.08 -3.13 2.76
C GLY A 12 -7.58 -2.94 2.52
N GLY A 13 -7.94 -2.51 1.32
CA GLY A 13 -9.36 -2.31 0.95
C GLY A 13 -10.23 -3.57 1.08
N THR A 14 -9.65 -4.76 0.96
CA THR A 14 -10.37 -6.04 0.93
C THR A 14 -10.03 -6.94 2.12
N LYS A 15 -8.78 -6.97 2.53
CA LYS A 15 -8.26 -7.86 3.60
C LYS A 15 -7.47 -7.06 4.62
N THR A 16 -7.48 -7.54 5.85
CA THR A 16 -6.63 -7.06 6.95
C THR A 16 -5.75 -8.20 7.45
N VAL A 17 -4.52 -7.88 7.76
CA VAL A 17 -3.53 -8.80 8.33
C VAL A 17 -3.09 -8.26 9.68
N CYS A 18 -3.12 -9.10 10.71
CA CYS A 18 -2.44 -8.86 11.98
C CYS A 18 -1.26 -9.81 12.09
N ALA A 19 -0.14 -9.33 12.60
CA ALA A 19 1.06 -10.14 12.80
C ALA A 19 1.81 -9.72 14.05
N VAL A 20 2.56 -10.65 14.63
CA VAL A 20 3.59 -10.37 15.63
C VAL A 20 4.91 -11.00 15.19
N GLY A 21 6.02 -10.34 15.53
CA GLY A 21 7.33 -10.80 15.13
C GLY A 21 8.45 -9.97 15.75
N ALA A 22 9.68 -10.39 15.50
CA ALA A 22 10.90 -9.71 15.91
C ALA A 22 11.96 -9.83 14.81
N ASP A 23 12.83 -8.85 14.68
CA ASP A 23 14.01 -8.88 13.78
C ASP A 23 13.70 -9.32 12.33
N GLY A 24 12.55 -8.87 11.79
CA GLY A 24 12.12 -9.21 10.44
C GLY A 24 11.49 -10.59 10.29
N VAL A 25 11.36 -11.36 11.35
CA VAL A 25 10.74 -12.69 11.35
C VAL A 25 9.33 -12.60 11.93
N VAL A 26 8.32 -12.87 11.11
CA VAL A 26 6.93 -13.01 11.56
C VAL A 26 6.75 -14.36 12.23
N THR A 27 6.36 -14.37 13.51
CA THR A 27 6.18 -15.59 14.31
C THR A 27 4.73 -16.05 14.33
N LEU A 28 3.77 -15.13 14.24
CA LEU A 28 2.34 -15.42 14.17
C LEU A 28 1.66 -14.42 13.24
N ARG A 29 0.68 -14.90 12.48
CA ARG A 29 -0.09 -14.10 11.54
C ARG A 29 -1.54 -14.56 11.50
N ALA A 30 -2.46 -13.60 11.47
CA ALA A 30 -3.87 -13.83 11.16
C ALA A 30 -4.29 -12.94 9.99
N GLN A 31 -5.24 -13.42 9.19
CA GLN A 31 -5.81 -12.66 8.09
C GLN A 31 -7.33 -12.81 8.08
N PHE A 32 -8.02 -11.71 7.86
CA PHE A 32 -9.47 -11.67 7.78
C PHE A 32 -9.95 -10.56 6.82
N PRO A 33 -11.21 -10.60 6.36
CA PRO A 33 -11.78 -9.53 5.53
C PRO A 33 -11.78 -8.19 6.27
N THR A 34 -11.45 -7.10 5.57
CA THR A 34 -11.58 -5.75 6.10
C THR A 34 -13.04 -5.39 6.36
N GLY A 35 -13.95 -5.81 5.47
CA GLY A 35 -15.38 -5.53 5.59
C GLY A 35 -15.74 -4.05 5.46
N ASP A 36 -17.02 -3.77 5.65
CA ASP A 36 -17.59 -2.42 5.54
C ASP A 36 -17.95 -1.83 6.92
N ASP A 37 -17.70 -2.57 7.99
CA ASP A 37 -17.90 -2.15 9.38
C ASP A 37 -16.55 -2.06 10.10
N PRO A 38 -16.03 -0.84 10.36
CA PRO A 38 -14.77 -0.63 11.07
C PRO A 38 -14.75 -1.22 12.47
N GLN A 39 -15.89 -1.24 13.18
CA GLN A 39 -15.96 -1.79 14.54
C GLN A 39 -15.67 -3.29 14.55
N VAL A 40 -16.22 -4.04 13.61
CA VAL A 40 -15.97 -5.49 13.47
C VAL A 40 -14.48 -5.75 13.20
N LEU A 41 -13.85 -4.91 12.37
CA LEU A 41 -12.41 -5.02 12.11
C LEU A 41 -11.60 -4.76 13.37
N VAL A 42 -11.89 -3.67 14.09
CA VAL A 42 -11.20 -3.28 15.32
C VAL A 42 -11.32 -4.36 16.38
N ASP A 43 -12.51 -4.96 16.54
CA ASP A 43 -12.73 -6.04 17.49
C ASP A 43 -11.88 -7.27 17.17
N ARG A 44 -11.75 -7.64 15.89
CA ARG A 44 -10.88 -8.75 15.46
C ARG A 44 -9.39 -8.47 15.69
N CYS A 45 -8.95 -7.24 15.43
CA CYS A 45 -7.58 -6.83 15.74
C CYS A 45 -7.32 -6.90 17.26
N ALA A 46 -8.24 -6.39 18.07
CA ALA A 46 -8.14 -6.42 19.52
C ALA A 46 -8.09 -7.85 20.07
N GLU A 47 -8.94 -8.76 19.55
CA GLU A 47 -8.91 -10.19 19.91
C GLU A 47 -7.55 -10.83 19.59
N PHE A 48 -6.96 -10.53 18.41
CA PHE A 48 -5.65 -11.04 18.05
C PHE A 48 -4.56 -10.58 19.02
N PHE A 49 -4.52 -9.28 19.36
CA PHE A 49 -3.48 -8.74 20.26
C PHE A 49 -3.76 -9.04 21.74
N ALA A 50 -5.00 -9.27 22.16
CA ALA A 50 -5.28 -9.77 23.51
C ALA A 50 -4.67 -11.17 23.75
N GLY A 51 -4.64 -12.03 22.72
CA GLY A 51 -3.95 -13.33 22.76
C GLY A 51 -2.44 -13.24 22.53
N ASN A 52 -1.93 -12.11 22.02
CA ASN A 52 -0.53 -11.92 21.62
C ASN A 52 -0.04 -10.51 21.99
N PRO A 53 0.10 -10.19 23.29
CA PRO A 53 0.43 -8.85 23.75
C PRO A 53 1.84 -8.45 23.32
N VAL A 54 1.97 -7.20 22.85
CA VAL A 54 3.22 -6.58 22.42
C VAL A 54 3.24 -5.11 22.86
N PRO A 55 4.41 -4.51 23.10
CA PRO A 55 4.49 -3.12 23.58
C PRO A 55 4.15 -2.09 22.50
N VAL A 56 4.35 -2.42 21.22
CA VAL A 56 4.15 -1.50 20.09
C VAL A 56 3.50 -2.23 18.93
N VAL A 57 2.54 -1.57 18.28
CA VAL A 57 1.88 -2.04 17.05
C VAL A 57 1.97 -0.97 15.98
N GLY A 58 2.61 -1.29 14.84
CA GLY A 58 2.55 -0.47 13.64
C GLY A 58 1.25 -0.71 12.90
N VAL A 59 0.54 0.36 12.54
CA VAL A 59 -0.70 0.30 11.77
C VAL A 59 -0.45 0.86 10.37
N ALA A 60 -0.53 0.01 9.38
CA ALA A 60 -0.47 0.35 7.96
C ALA A 60 -1.89 0.30 7.39
N THR A 61 -2.39 1.39 6.83
CA THR A 61 -3.77 1.45 6.34
C THR A 61 -3.85 1.91 4.90
N PHE A 62 -4.89 1.41 4.20
CA PHE A 62 -5.26 1.98 2.91
C PHE A 62 -5.62 3.46 3.07
N GLY A 63 -5.48 4.21 1.99
CA GLY A 63 -5.76 5.65 1.94
C GLY A 63 -7.10 6.01 1.27
N PRO A 64 -7.37 7.32 1.20
CA PRO A 64 -6.57 8.34 1.88
C PRO A 64 -6.78 8.33 3.40
N CYS A 65 -5.69 8.50 4.14
CA CYS A 65 -5.71 8.64 5.60
C CYS A 65 -4.84 9.84 6.02
N ASP A 66 -4.99 10.28 7.25
CA ASP A 66 -4.13 11.32 7.83
C ASP A 66 -3.00 10.68 8.65
N PRO A 67 -1.76 10.65 8.14
CA PRO A 67 -0.62 10.06 8.82
C PRO A 67 0.20 11.07 9.63
N ASP A 68 -0.21 12.34 9.71
CA ASP A 68 0.52 13.39 10.43
C ASP A 68 0.20 13.36 11.93
N PRO A 69 1.15 12.97 12.82
CA PRO A 69 0.94 12.97 14.27
C PRO A 69 0.61 14.34 14.87
N GLY A 70 0.92 15.43 14.15
CA GLY A 70 0.59 16.81 14.56
C GLY A 70 -0.82 17.24 14.21
N SER A 71 -1.53 16.46 13.40
CA SER A 71 -2.88 16.78 12.95
C SER A 71 -3.94 16.39 13.99
N ALA A 72 -5.03 17.15 14.02
CA ALA A 72 -6.21 16.84 14.85
C ALA A 72 -6.96 15.58 14.36
N THR A 73 -6.72 15.17 13.12
CA THR A 73 -7.31 13.98 12.48
C THR A 73 -6.30 12.86 12.26
N TYR A 74 -5.18 12.88 12.98
CA TYR A 74 -4.17 11.81 12.91
C TYR A 74 -4.82 10.43 13.09
N GLY A 75 -4.59 9.54 12.14
CA GLY A 75 -5.12 8.19 12.16
C GLY A 75 -6.55 8.01 11.62
N HIS A 76 -7.16 9.09 11.13
CA HIS A 76 -8.47 9.01 10.48
C HIS A 76 -8.34 8.55 9.02
N ILE A 77 -9.27 7.69 8.59
CA ILE A 77 -9.53 7.47 7.18
C ILE A 77 -10.29 8.67 6.65
N LEU A 78 -9.78 9.30 5.61
CA LEU A 78 -10.37 10.50 5.04
C LEU A 78 -11.53 10.15 4.07
N SER A 79 -11.68 10.90 2.97
CA SER A 79 -12.67 10.61 1.95
C SER A 79 -12.29 9.38 1.15
N THR A 80 -13.06 8.30 1.27
CA THR A 80 -12.84 7.03 0.58
C THR A 80 -14.15 6.52 -0.01
N PRO A 81 -14.14 5.85 -1.18
CA PRO A 81 -15.33 5.20 -1.72
C PRO A 81 -15.72 3.92 -0.97
N LYS A 82 -14.88 3.42 -0.05
CA LYS A 82 -15.17 2.21 0.72
C LYS A 82 -16.32 2.45 1.69
N PRO A 83 -17.44 1.69 1.59
CA PRO A 83 -18.58 1.87 2.47
C PRO A 83 -18.21 1.78 3.94
N GLY A 84 -18.77 2.68 4.77
CA GLY A 84 -18.60 2.70 6.23
C GLY A 84 -17.26 3.23 6.74
N TRP A 85 -16.32 3.61 5.85
CA TRP A 85 -14.95 3.97 6.25
C TRP A 85 -14.63 5.47 6.20
N ALA A 86 -15.38 6.27 5.47
CA ALA A 86 -15.12 7.71 5.38
C ALA A 86 -15.26 8.42 6.73
N GLY A 87 -14.22 9.15 7.14
CA GLY A 87 -14.19 9.89 8.40
C GLY A 87 -13.96 9.05 9.65
N VAL A 88 -13.61 7.76 9.52
CA VAL A 88 -13.39 6.84 10.66
C VAL A 88 -12.08 7.16 11.36
N ASP A 89 -12.12 7.39 12.67
CA ASP A 89 -10.94 7.44 13.54
C ASP A 89 -10.42 6.03 13.82
N LEU A 90 -9.74 5.44 12.83
CA LEU A 90 -9.23 4.07 12.93
C LEU A 90 -8.22 3.92 14.07
N LEU A 91 -7.28 4.87 14.18
CA LEU A 91 -6.23 4.79 15.20
C LEU A 91 -6.80 4.91 16.61
N GLY A 92 -7.72 5.86 16.85
CA GLY A 92 -8.38 6.03 18.15
C GLY A 92 -9.24 4.82 18.52
N MET A 93 -9.96 4.23 17.58
CA MET A 93 -10.73 3.01 17.81
C MET A 93 -9.83 1.82 18.19
N LEU A 94 -8.68 1.64 17.52
CA LEU A 94 -7.70 0.61 17.86
C LEU A 94 -7.06 0.88 19.22
N ALA A 95 -6.66 2.12 19.51
CA ALA A 95 -6.04 2.51 20.77
C ALA A 95 -6.96 2.32 21.98
N ALA A 96 -8.26 2.44 21.79
CA ALA A 96 -9.23 2.16 22.85
C ALA A 96 -9.37 0.66 23.19
N ARG A 97 -8.85 -0.24 22.37
CA ARG A 97 -9.07 -1.69 22.47
C ARG A 97 -7.78 -2.52 22.57
N ILE A 98 -6.63 -1.97 22.15
CA ILE A 98 -5.33 -2.65 22.14
C ILE A 98 -4.42 -1.96 23.16
N ASP A 99 -3.96 -2.71 24.15
CA ASP A 99 -3.03 -2.22 25.18
C ASP A 99 -1.59 -2.24 24.63
N ALA A 100 -1.30 -1.29 23.74
CA ALA A 100 0.01 -1.09 23.12
C ALA A 100 0.16 0.36 22.64
N SER A 101 1.39 0.81 22.45
CA SER A 101 1.65 2.06 21.72
C SER A 101 1.37 1.83 20.22
N LEU A 102 0.51 2.65 19.63
CA LEU A 102 0.16 2.53 18.21
C LEU A 102 0.81 3.67 17.40
N VAL A 103 1.34 3.31 16.22
CA VAL A 103 1.89 4.26 15.23
C VAL A 103 1.25 3.95 13.89
N LEU A 104 0.70 4.96 13.21
CA LEU A 104 0.01 4.78 11.93
C LEU A 104 0.79 5.40 10.78
N THR A 105 0.79 4.71 9.65
CA THR A 105 1.18 5.21 8.32
C THR A 105 0.33 4.55 7.24
N THR A 106 0.53 4.94 5.96
CA THR A 106 -0.11 4.24 4.84
C THR A 106 0.52 2.86 4.60
N ASP A 107 -0.24 1.96 3.99
CA ASP A 107 0.21 0.63 3.59
C ASP A 107 1.46 0.67 2.69
N VAL A 108 1.49 1.60 1.73
CA VAL A 108 2.65 1.77 0.82
C VAL A 108 3.88 2.37 1.50
N ASN A 109 3.71 3.25 2.49
CA ASN A 109 4.84 3.74 3.30
C ASN A 109 5.41 2.64 4.19
N ALA A 110 4.54 1.84 4.80
CA ALA A 110 4.96 0.68 5.59
C ALA A 110 5.71 -0.34 4.71
N ALA A 111 5.23 -0.57 3.48
CA ALA A 111 5.92 -1.42 2.51
C ALA A 111 7.30 -0.85 2.13
N ALA A 112 7.41 0.47 1.87
CA ALA A 112 8.69 1.11 1.59
C ALA A 112 9.69 0.95 2.76
N LEU A 113 9.23 1.13 4.01
CA LEU A 113 10.04 0.88 5.21
C LEU A 113 10.45 -0.59 5.31
N GLY A 114 9.54 -1.51 5.01
CA GLY A 114 9.81 -2.95 5.00
C GLY A 114 10.89 -3.32 3.98
N GLU A 115 10.79 -2.77 2.76
CA GLU A 115 11.79 -2.97 1.71
C GLU A 115 13.15 -2.36 2.06
N GLN A 116 13.17 -1.18 2.69
CA GLN A 116 14.42 -0.59 3.19
C GLN A 116 15.06 -1.44 4.27
N ARG A 117 14.27 -1.96 5.18
CA ARG A 117 14.81 -2.70 6.34
C ARG A 117 15.21 -4.13 6.02
N TYR A 118 14.40 -4.82 5.19
CA TYR A 118 14.48 -6.27 5.01
C TYR A 118 14.49 -6.73 3.55
N GLY A 119 14.21 -5.84 2.59
CA GLY A 119 14.03 -6.18 1.18
C GLY A 119 15.10 -5.58 0.25
N ALA A 120 14.66 -5.20 -0.95
CA ALA A 120 15.50 -4.70 -2.03
C ALA A 120 16.13 -3.32 -1.74
N GLY A 121 15.59 -2.57 -0.78
CA GLY A 121 16.09 -1.25 -0.38
C GLY A 121 17.12 -1.25 0.75
N GLN A 122 17.65 -2.42 1.17
CA GLN A 122 18.62 -2.48 2.27
C GLN A 122 19.87 -1.64 1.98
N GLY A 123 20.25 -0.80 2.95
CA GLY A 123 21.40 0.09 2.85
C GLY A 123 21.17 1.35 2.01
N LEU A 124 19.97 1.55 1.44
CA LEU A 124 19.60 2.73 0.68
C LEU A 124 18.78 3.70 1.55
N THR A 125 18.83 4.99 1.21
CA THR A 125 18.10 6.06 1.92
C THR A 125 16.94 6.63 1.10
N ASP A 126 17.04 6.53 -0.24
CA ASP A 126 16.11 7.14 -1.18
C ASP A 126 15.49 6.04 -2.03
N ILE A 127 14.34 5.55 -1.59
CA ILE A 127 13.63 4.46 -2.25
C ILE A 127 12.16 4.81 -2.46
N VAL A 128 11.57 4.23 -3.49
CA VAL A 128 10.13 4.29 -3.72
C VAL A 128 9.58 2.88 -3.82
N TYR A 129 8.47 2.64 -3.13
CA TYR A 129 7.67 1.43 -3.30
C TYR A 129 6.38 1.79 -4.03
N ILE A 130 6.09 1.07 -5.11
CA ILE A 130 4.84 1.19 -5.87
C ILE A 130 4.09 -0.13 -5.81
N THR A 131 2.87 -0.10 -5.31
CA THR A 131 1.97 -1.25 -5.41
C THR A 131 1.07 -1.13 -6.64
N ILE A 132 0.95 -2.19 -7.43
CA ILE A 132 0.01 -2.30 -8.54
C ILE A 132 -0.89 -3.51 -8.27
N GLY A 133 -2.11 -3.22 -7.85
CA GLY A 133 -3.10 -4.21 -7.46
C GLY A 133 -4.50 -3.80 -7.88
N THR A 134 -5.46 -3.79 -6.95
CA THR A 134 -6.82 -3.24 -7.16
C THR A 134 -6.75 -1.73 -7.47
N GLY A 135 -5.83 -1.02 -6.83
CA GLY A 135 -5.43 0.34 -7.16
C GLY A 135 -3.92 0.43 -7.39
N ILE A 136 -3.41 1.64 -7.51
CA ILE A 136 -1.98 1.95 -7.55
C ILE A 136 -1.67 2.99 -6.48
N GLY A 137 -0.82 2.62 -5.52
CA GLY A 137 -0.31 3.52 -4.49
C GLY A 137 1.21 3.59 -4.53
N GLY A 138 1.78 4.66 -3.98
CA GLY A 138 3.22 4.83 -3.87
C GLY A 138 3.64 5.38 -2.51
N GLY A 139 4.62 4.75 -1.88
CA GLY A 139 5.30 5.23 -0.68
C GLY A 139 6.77 5.49 -0.97
N ALA A 140 7.34 6.54 -0.39
CA ALA A 140 8.72 6.90 -0.63
C ALA A 140 9.48 7.20 0.67
N LEU A 141 10.77 6.90 0.66
CA LEU A 141 11.74 7.38 1.63
C LEU A 141 12.70 8.32 0.94
N VAL A 142 12.97 9.46 1.56
CA VAL A 142 13.96 10.45 1.14
C VAL A 142 14.84 10.74 2.36
N ASP A 143 16.15 10.65 2.22
CA ASP A 143 17.09 10.73 3.33
C ASP A 143 16.75 9.75 4.47
N GLY A 144 16.24 8.57 4.16
CA GLY A 144 15.84 7.53 5.12
C GLY A 144 14.56 7.84 5.89
N ARG A 145 13.80 8.87 5.51
CA ARG A 145 12.56 9.30 6.16
C ARG A 145 11.39 9.16 5.21
N ILE A 146 10.24 8.77 5.75
CA ILE A 146 9.00 8.73 4.96
C ILE A 146 8.73 10.11 4.36
N LEU A 147 8.49 10.14 3.05
CA LEU A 147 8.08 11.34 2.36
C LEU A 147 6.63 11.67 2.73
N HIS A 148 6.47 12.84 3.34
CA HIS A 148 5.19 13.46 3.58
C HIS A 148 5.11 14.78 2.81
N GLY A 149 3.91 15.11 2.31
CA GLY A 149 3.58 16.44 1.83
C GLY A 149 2.57 17.09 2.79
N ALA A 150 1.73 17.95 2.27
CA ALA A 150 0.55 18.43 3.00
C ALA A 150 -0.44 17.28 3.29
N GLN A 151 -0.38 16.26 2.46
CA GLN A 151 -1.05 14.97 2.61
C GLN A 151 -0.14 13.87 2.05
N HIS A 152 -0.56 12.59 2.16
CA HIS A 152 0.16 11.49 1.52
C HIS A 152 0.18 11.68 -0.02
N PRO A 153 1.36 11.54 -0.67
CA PRO A 153 1.47 11.63 -2.13
C PRO A 153 0.66 10.54 -2.83
N GLU A 154 -0.25 10.93 -3.70
CA GLU A 154 -1.11 10.03 -4.49
C GLU A 154 -0.44 9.70 -5.84
N MET A 155 0.69 8.98 -5.81
CA MET A 155 1.50 8.68 -7.00
C MET A 155 0.76 7.88 -8.07
N GLY A 156 -0.24 7.09 -7.68
CA GLY A 156 -1.09 6.34 -8.61
C GLY A 156 -1.96 7.24 -9.50
N HIS A 157 -2.20 8.48 -9.09
CA HIS A 157 -3.08 9.39 -9.82
C HIS A 157 -2.36 10.37 -10.76
N MET A 158 -1.04 10.22 -10.95
CA MET A 158 -0.32 11.02 -11.95
C MET A 158 -0.75 10.69 -13.37
N PHE A 159 -0.74 11.68 -14.26
CA PHE A 159 -0.94 11.45 -15.69
C PHE A 159 0.36 10.95 -16.33
N VAL A 160 0.23 9.96 -17.23
CA VAL A 160 1.38 9.27 -17.84
C VAL A 160 1.52 9.50 -19.33
N GLY A 161 0.54 10.18 -19.98
CA GLY A 161 0.63 10.55 -21.39
C GLY A 161 0.64 9.37 -22.36
N VAL A 162 0.21 8.18 -21.96
CA VAL A 162 0.13 6.98 -22.81
C VAL A 162 -1.30 6.82 -23.30
N ASP A 163 -1.49 6.84 -24.62
CA ASP A 163 -2.79 6.58 -25.24
C ASP A 163 -2.99 5.07 -25.47
N VAL A 164 -3.89 4.51 -24.71
CA VAL A 164 -4.29 3.07 -24.80
C VAL A 164 -5.80 2.90 -24.68
N GLY A 165 -6.56 3.98 -24.94
CA GLY A 165 -8.00 4.02 -24.72
C GLY A 165 -8.36 4.65 -23.36
N GLY A 166 -9.66 4.59 -23.01
CA GLY A 166 -10.18 5.22 -21.79
C GLY A 166 -9.74 4.54 -20.49
N GLY A 167 -9.24 5.31 -19.55
CA GLY A 167 -8.96 4.86 -18.19
C GLY A 167 -10.23 4.78 -17.34
N ILE A 168 -10.20 3.94 -16.30
CA ILE A 168 -11.35 3.65 -15.44
C ILE A 168 -11.36 4.38 -14.11
N CYS A 169 -10.36 5.23 -13.84
CA CYS A 169 -10.34 5.99 -12.57
C CYS A 169 -11.54 6.94 -12.51
N PRO A 170 -12.38 6.86 -11.45
CA PRO A 170 -13.59 7.68 -11.36
C PRO A 170 -13.30 9.17 -11.17
N TYR A 171 -12.08 9.53 -10.76
CA TYR A 171 -11.69 10.92 -10.48
C TYR A 171 -10.88 11.55 -11.63
N HIS A 172 -9.97 10.78 -12.23
CA HIS A 172 -8.96 11.30 -13.16
C HIS A 172 -8.97 10.60 -14.53
N GLY A 173 -9.88 9.64 -14.77
CA GLY A 173 -9.91 8.88 -16.02
C GLY A 173 -8.57 8.20 -16.33
N ASN A 174 -7.74 8.87 -17.13
CA ASN A 174 -6.48 8.35 -17.71
C ASN A 174 -5.24 8.58 -16.83
N CYS A 175 -5.36 8.60 -15.50
CA CYS A 175 -4.20 8.55 -14.62
C CYS A 175 -3.54 7.16 -14.63
N LEU A 176 -2.36 7.01 -14.01
CA LEU A 176 -1.62 5.74 -13.95
C LEU A 176 -2.50 4.60 -13.41
N GLU A 177 -3.24 4.83 -12.31
CA GLU A 177 -4.16 3.84 -11.74
C GLU A 177 -5.29 3.50 -12.73
N GLY A 178 -5.90 4.52 -13.34
CA GLY A 178 -6.99 4.34 -14.28
C GLY A 178 -6.60 3.54 -15.51
N LEU A 179 -5.32 3.51 -15.86
CA LEU A 179 -4.79 2.80 -17.02
C LEU A 179 -4.10 1.47 -16.69
N ALA A 180 -3.48 1.33 -15.50
CA ALA A 180 -2.59 0.21 -15.20
C ALA A 180 -2.96 -0.59 -13.94
N SER A 181 -4.00 -0.25 -13.19
CA SER A 181 -4.49 -1.09 -12.09
C SER A 181 -5.01 -2.44 -12.60
N GLY A 182 -5.15 -3.42 -11.73
CA GLY A 182 -5.71 -4.73 -12.08
C GLY A 182 -7.09 -4.64 -12.75
N PRO A 183 -8.05 -3.86 -12.21
CA PRO A 183 -9.33 -3.60 -12.89
C PRO A 183 -9.16 -2.91 -14.25
N ALA A 184 -8.23 -1.95 -14.38
CA ALA A 184 -7.98 -1.28 -15.67
C ALA A 184 -7.43 -2.25 -16.71
N MET A 185 -6.49 -3.10 -16.31
CA MET A 185 -5.97 -4.16 -17.17
C MET A 185 -7.07 -5.14 -17.57
N ALA A 186 -7.91 -5.57 -16.62
CA ALA A 186 -9.02 -6.48 -16.90
C ALA A 186 -10.05 -5.87 -17.86
N ALA A 187 -10.35 -4.58 -17.71
CA ALA A 187 -11.27 -3.87 -18.62
C ALA A 187 -10.70 -3.78 -20.05
N ARG A 188 -9.40 -3.50 -20.18
CA ARG A 188 -8.71 -3.42 -21.47
C ARG A 188 -8.60 -4.77 -22.17
N GLU A 189 -8.24 -5.82 -21.43
CA GLU A 189 -7.97 -7.15 -21.98
C GLU A 189 -9.22 -8.05 -22.04
N GLY A 190 -10.35 -7.63 -21.46
CA GLY A 190 -11.59 -8.43 -21.39
C GLY A 190 -11.49 -9.66 -20.49
N ARG A 191 -10.45 -9.78 -19.67
CA ARG A 191 -10.19 -10.91 -18.76
C ARG A 191 -9.35 -10.47 -17.56
N PRO A 192 -9.51 -11.12 -16.37
CA PRO A 192 -8.74 -10.78 -15.19
C PRO A 192 -7.22 -10.95 -15.39
N GLY A 193 -6.43 -10.01 -14.88
CA GLY A 193 -4.95 -10.04 -14.99
C GLY A 193 -4.30 -11.33 -14.47
N GLN A 194 -4.92 -11.98 -13.47
CA GLN A 194 -4.44 -13.25 -12.92
C GLN A 194 -4.52 -14.42 -13.91
N THR A 195 -5.35 -14.32 -14.94
CA THR A 195 -5.53 -15.34 -15.99
C THR A 195 -4.67 -15.08 -17.22
N ILE A 196 -3.89 -14.01 -17.23
CA ILE A 196 -3.00 -13.63 -18.32
C ILE A 196 -1.65 -14.30 -18.11
N ASP A 197 -1.23 -15.12 -19.07
CA ASP A 197 0.09 -15.77 -19.03
C ASP A 197 1.22 -14.73 -19.13
N ASP A 198 2.37 -14.99 -18.49
CA ASP A 198 3.46 -14.01 -18.43
C ASP A 198 4.09 -13.69 -19.80
N ASP A 199 3.93 -14.57 -20.80
CA ASP A 199 4.39 -14.34 -22.18
C ASP A 199 3.37 -13.61 -23.06
N ASP A 200 2.18 -13.32 -22.55
CA ASP A 200 1.08 -12.67 -23.30
C ASP A 200 1.48 -11.24 -23.71
N PRO A 201 1.17 -10.82 -24.97
CA PRO A 201 1.43 -9.45 -25.45
C PRO A 201 0.73 -8.34 -24.65
N ALA A 202 -0.32 -8.63 -23.88
CA ALA A 202 -0.98 -7.69 -23.00
C ALA A 202 -0.01 -7.01 -22.03
N TRP A 203 1.06 -7.71 -21.64
CA TRP A 203 2.10 -7.18 -20.76
C TRP A 203 2.96 -6.10 -21.41
N GLU A 204 3.07 -6.04 -22.75
CA GLU A 204 3.77 -4.95 -23.47
C GLU A 204 3.09 -3.61 -23.20
N THR A 205 1.75 -3.59 -23.36
CA THR A 205 0.95 -2.38 -23.11
C THR A 205 1.01 -2.01 -21.64
N GLN A 206 0.87 -2.98 -20.73
CA GLN A 206 0.95 -2.77 -19.30
C GLN A 206 2.30 -2.18 -18.89
N ALA A 207 3.40 -2.75 -19.36
CA ALA A 207 4.76 -2.29 -19.08
C ALA A 207 4.99 -0.86 -19.59
N ARG A 208 4.50 -0.52 -20.78
CA ARG A 208 4.64 0.83 -21.34
C ARG A 208 3.96 1.89 -20.48
N ILE A 209 2.75 1.59 -19.95
CA ILE A 209 2.02 2.50 -19.08
C ILE A 209 2.76 2.64 -17.73
N VAL A 210 3.15 1.51 -17.12
CA VAL A 210 3.86 1.49 -15.83
C VAL A 210 5.22 2.19 -15.96
N ALA A 211 5.99 1.92 -17.00
CA ALA A 211 7.28 2.56 -17.26
C ALA A 211 7.17 4.09 -17.33
N ALA A 212 6.12 4.63 -17.95
CA ALA A 212 5.87 6.08 -17.99
C ALA A 212 5.63 6.66 -16.57
N GLY A 213 4.89 5.93 -15.71
CA GLY A 213 4.70 6.32 -14.32
C GLY A 213 6.00 6.26 -13.52
N LEU A 214 6.78 5.18 -13.67
CA LEU A 214 8.09 5.05 -13.00
C LEU A 214 9.08 6.10 -13.47
N HIS A 215 9.05 6.47 -14.76
CA HIS A 215 9.84 7.56 -15.30
C HIS A 215 9.51 8.91 -14.64
N ASN A 216 8.22 9.24 -14.48
CA ASN A 216 7.80 10.45 -13.79
C ASN A 216 8.34 10.49 -12.35
N ILE A 217 8.23 9.37 -11.62
CA ILE A 217 8.76 9.22 -10.25
C ILE A 217 10.29 9.43 -10.24
N ALA A 218 11.00 8.78 -11.16
CA ALA A 218 12.44 8.90 -11.26
C ALA A 218 12.89 10.36 -11.55
N CYS A 219 12.17 11.07 -12.42
CA CYS A 219 12.46 12.47 -12.72
C CYS A 219 12.22 13.41 -11.53
N VAL A 220 11.22 13.12 -10.70
CA VAL A 220 10.82 14.02 -9.59
C VAL A 220 11.61 13.72 -8.31
N LEU A 221 11.80 12.45 -7.96
CA LEU A 221 12.39 12.02 -6.69
C LEU A 221 13.84 11.54 -6.83
N SER A 222 14.28 11.16 -8.05
CA SER A 222 15.62 10.60 -8.30
C SER A 222 16.02 9.50 -7.29
N PRO A 223 15.18 8.48 -7.05
CA PRO A 223 15.43 7.49 -6.04
C PRO A 223 16.58 6.56 -6.44
N GLN A 224 17.25 5.97 -5.45
CA GLN A 224 18.28 4.96 -5.65
C GLN A 224 17.69 3.61 -6.11
N CYS A 225 16.43 3.35 -5.71
CA CYS A 225 15.70 2.13 -6.06
C CYS A 225 14.19 2.41 -6.14
N ILE A 226 13.52 1.79 -7.12
CA ILE A 226 12.06 1.70 -7.17
C ILE A 226 11.68 0.23 -7.06
N VAL A 227 10.93 -0.11 -6.01
CA VAL A 227 10.41 -1.47 -5.80
C VAL A 227 8.97 -1.51 -6.31
N VAL A 228 8.66 -2.45 -7.18
CA VAL A 228 7.32 -2.63 -7.75
C VAL A 228 6.71 -3.91 -7.20
N GLY A 229 5.63 -3.78 -6.45
CA GLY A 229 4.90 -4.88 -5.83
C GLY A 229 3.40 -4.85 -6.14
N GLY A 230 2.61 -5.63 -5.38
CA GLY A 230 1.17 -5.80 -5.61
C GLY A 230 0.85 -6.92 -6.58
N GLY A 231 -0.43 -7.29 -6.67
CA GLY A 231 -0.85 -8.49 -7.41
C GLY A 231 -0.59 -8.46 -8.93
N VAL A 232 -0.56 -7.28 -9.54
CA VAL A 232 -0.15 -7.07 -10.93
C VAL A 232 1.34 -6.73 -10.99
N GLY A 233 1.80 -5.90 -10.05
CA GLY A 233 3.18 -5.42 -10.00
C GLY A 233 4.22 -6.53 -9.81
N SER A 234 3.87 -7.61 -9.12
CA SER A 234 4.76 -8.75 -8.88
C SER A 234 4.75 -9.82 -10.00
N ARG A 235 4.06 -9.58 -11.12
CA ARG A 235 4.00 -10.56 -12.21
C ARG A 235 5.27 -10.54 -13.05
N ASP A 236 5.80 -11.71 -13.33
CA ASP A 236 6.98 -11.90 -14.19
C ASP A 236 6.77 -11.29 -15.58
N GLY A 237 5.55 -11.41 -16.13
CA GLY A 237 5.17 -10.82 -17.40
C GLY A 237 5.39 -9.32 -17.47
N LEU A 238 5.17 -8.60 -16.36
CA LEU A 238 5.46 -7.18 -16.24
C LEU A 238 6.97 -6.93 -16.04
N HIS A 239 7.59 -7.58 -15.06
CA HIS A 239 8.99 -7.33 -14.69
C HIS A 239 9.97 -7.53 -15.84
N ARG A 240 9.81 -8.58 -16.64
CA ARG A 240 10.68 -8.86 -17.81
C ARG A 240 10.68 -7.75 -18.87
N ARG A 241 9.66 -6.87 -18.85
CA ARG A 241 9.47 -5.78 -19.82
C ARG A 241 9.76 -4.40 -19.27
N LEU A 242 10.00 -4.29 -17.96
CA LEU A 242 10.37 -3.02 -17.31
C LEU A 242 11.89 -2.83 -17.21
N ILE A 243 12.68 -3.88 -17.49
CA ILE A 243 14.15 -3.90 -17.38
C ILE A 243 14.78 -3.62 -18.74
#